data_ccd2d4ca30e9cb695c185a02112307d9
#
_entry.id   ccd2d4ca30e9cb695c185a02112307d9
#
_cell.length_a   1.000
_cell.length_b   1.000
_cell.length_c   1.000
_cell.angle_alpha   90.00
_cell.angle_beta   90.00
_cell.angle_gamma   90.00
#
_symmetry.space_group_name_H-M   'P 1'
#
loop_
_entity.id
_entity.type
_entity.pdbx_description
1 polymer ?
#
loop_
_entity_poly.entity_id
_entity_poly.type
_entity_poly.pdbx_seq_one_letter_code
_entity_poly.pdbx_strand_id
1 'polypeptide(L)'
;HQGKVPDGLPAQLITETSCPGLSLLPASTALATLERRMVGVEGMGLIVSRALTQLWDDFDYVLLDNTPSLGVLMVNALAAAQHLIIPVQTEFLAIKGLERMLHTLTMIMRSQKNQLSYTIVPTLFDRRTQASVKSLNQLRKTHSDTLWRFAIPVDTKFRDASQAGTTPSSMDAGTHGVRGYARLLSDLQEITRSVAERRHG
;
A
#
# COMPACT_ATOMS: atom_id res chain seq x y z
N HIS A 1 7.48 13.76 24.40
CA HIS A 1 8.00 12.42 24.09
C HIS A 1 8.41 12.33 22.62
N GLN A 2 9.55 12.91 22.28
CA GLN A 2 10.11 13.07 20.94
C GLN A 2 10.19 11.75 20.14
N GLY A 3 9.07 11.34 19.53
CA GLY A 3 9.03 10.18 18.61
C GLY A 3 9.36 8.81 19.22
N LYS A 4 9.35 8.66 20.54
CA LYS A 4 9.51 7.36 21.23
C LYS A 4 8.18 6.60 21.22
N VAL A 5 8.23 5.32 20.91
CA VAL A 5 7.10 4.38 21.02
C VAL A 5 7.32 3.59 22.31
N PRO A 6 6.39 3.64 23.28
CA PRO A 6 6.50 2.83 24.50
C PRO A 6 6.58 1.33 24.18
N ASP A 7 7.38 0.61 24.97
CA ASP A 7 7.52 -0.83 24.80
C ASP A 7 6.21 -1.57 25.04
N GLY A 8 5.89 -2.50 24.12
CA GLY A 8 4.68 -3.31 24.16
C GLY A 8 3.39 -2.56 23.79
N LEU A 9 3.41 -1.23 23.61
CA LEU A 9 2.22 -0.48 23.21
C LEU A 9 1.65 -0.91 21.85
N PRO A 10 2.46 -1.13 20.81
CA PRO A 10 1.93 -1.58 19.52
C PRO A 10 1.13 -2.87 19.62
N ALA A 11 1.63 -3.87 20.35
CA ALA A 11 0.95 -5.15 20.55
C ALA A 11 -0.41 -4.99 21.26
N GLN A 12 -0.52 -4.06 22.21
CA GLN A 12 -1.77 -3.80 22.95
C GLN A 12 -2.85 -3.12 22.07
N LEU A 13 -2.46 -2.46 20.99
CA LEU A 13 -3.37 -1.74 20.08
C LEU A 13 -3.87 -2.60 18.93
N ILE A 14 -3.27 -3.78 18.70
CA ILE A 14 -3.67 -4.70 17.65
C ILE A 14 -4.99 -5.37 18.05
N THR A 15 -5.90 -5.45 17.07
CA THR A 15 -7.20 -6.10 17.21
C THR A 15 -7.26 -7.29 16.25
N GLU A 16 -7.68 -8.43 16.74
CA GLU A 16 -7.98 -9.60 15.90
C GLU A 16 -9.21 -9.32 15.05
N THR A 17 -9.22 -9.87 13.83
CA THR A 17 -10.38 -9.79 12.94
C THR A 17 -11.09 -11.14 12.86
N SER A 18 -12.27 -11.17 12.24
CA SER A 18 -12.98 -12.42 11.93
C SER A 18 -12.28 -13.30 10.89
N CYS A 19 -11.24 -12.80 10.22
CA CYS A 19 -10.45 -13.54 9.24
C CYS A 19 -9.20 -14.12 9.95
N PRO A 20 -9.06 -15.46 10.02
CA PRO A 20 -7.89 -16.08 10.65
C PRO A 20 -6.56 -15.60 10.05
N GLY A 21 -5.60 -15.25 10.89
CA GLY A 21 -4.28 -14.76 10.48
C GLY A 21 -4.27 -13.30 10.02
N LEU A 22 -5.39 -12.58 10.11
CA LEU A 22 -5.46 -11.15 9.81
C LEU A 22 -5.73 -10.35 11.08
N SER A 23 -4.79 -9.51 11.47
CA SER A 23 -4.92 -8.56 12.56
C SER A 23 -4.97 -7.13 12.04
N LEU A 24 -5.56 -6.23 12.79
CA LEU A 24 -5.74 -4.83 12.43
C LEU A 24 -5.20 -3.91 13.51
N LEU A 25 -4.37 -2.94 13.11
CA LEU A 25 -4.09 -1.76 13.92
C LEU A 25 -4.98 -0.62 13.38
N PRO A 26 -6.10 -0.31 14.06
CA PRO A 26 -7.10 0.59 13.53
C PRO A 26 -6.61 2.04 13.53
N ALA A 27 -6.92 2.76 12.45
CA ALA A 27 -6.74 4.21 12.39
C ALA A 27 -7.86 4.93 13.16
N SER A 28 -7.55 6.13 13.63
CA SER A 28 -8.51 7.02 14.30
C SER A 28 -8.65 8.33 13.55
N THR A 29 -9.83 8.94 13.59
CA THR A 29 -10.07 10.30 13.05
C THR A 29 -9.18 11.36 13.72
N ALA A 30 -8.68 11.10 14.93
CA ALA A 30 -7.71 11.92 15.62
C ALA A 30 -6.36 12.04 14.86
N LEU A 31 -6.03 11.07 13.97
CA LEU A 31 -4.82 11.13 13.16
C LEU A 31 -4.74 12.38 12.28
N ALA A 32 -5.86 12.85 11.73
CA ALA A 32 -5.89 14.08 10.93
C ALA A 32 -5.50 15.34 11.75
N THR A 33 -5.86 15.38 13.03
CA THR A 33 -5.48 16.46 13.95
C THR A 33 -4.03 16.29 14.38
N LEU A 34 -3.61 15.07 14.66
CA LEU A 34 -2.26 14.74 15.05
C LEU A 34 -1.27 15.08 13.92
N GLU A 35 -1.59 14.73 12.67
CA GLU A 35 -0.76 15.03 11.51
C GLU A 35 -0.41 16.52 11.42
N ARG A 36 -1.39 17.41 11.62
CA ARG A 36 -1.17 18.86 11.61
C ARG A 36 -0.22 19.33 12.75
N ARG A 37 -0.27 18.66 13.90
CA ARG A 37 0.60 18.99 15.05
C ARG A 37 2.00 18.42 14.92
N MET A 38 2.19 17.39 14.10
CA MET A 38 3.47 16.72 13.93
C MET A 38 4.37 17.38 12.86
N VAL A 39 3.85 18.32 12.08
CA VAL A 39 4.62 19.04 11.06
C VAL A 39 5.78 19.79 11.72
N GLY A 40 7.01 19.52 11.24
CA GLY A 40 8.23 20.17 11.75
C GLY A 40 8.74 19.63 13.09
N VAL A 41 8.08 18.64 13.70
CA VAL A 41 8.58 18.03 14.92
C VAL A 41 9.57 16.90 14.59
N GLU A 42 10.79 17.01 15.14
CA GLU A 42 11.87 16.06 14.88
C GLU A 42 11.51 14.63 15.37
N GLY A 43 11.89 13.62 14.59
CA GLY A 43 11.69 12.20 14.92
C GLY A 43 10.28 11.67 14.67
N MET A 44 9.30 12.52 14.33
CA MET A 44 7.90 12.10 14.11
C MET A 44 7.69 11.32 12.81
N GLY A 45 8.60 11.39 11.84
CA GLY A 45 8.55 10.63 10.59
C GLY A 45 8.93 9.15 10.71
N LEU A 46 9.34 8.65 11.88
CA LEU A 46 9.83 7.29 12.10
C LEU A 46 9.02 6.50 13.14
N ILE A 47 7.88 7.00 13.57
CA ILE A 47 7.08 6.37 14.64
C ILE A 47 6.59 4.99 14.20
N VAL A 48 6.05 4.88 12.98
CA VAL A 48 5.54 3.61 12.44
C VAL A 48 6.67 2.59 12.31
N SER A 49 7.83 2.99 11.79
CA SER A 49 8.99 2.10 11.71
C SER A 49 9.42 1.58 13.09
N ARG A 50 9.48 2.45 14.10
CA ARG A 50 9.82 2.06 15.49
C ARG A 50 8.76 1.17 16.13
N ALA A 51 7.48 1.40 15.82
CA ALA A 51 6.40 0.54 16.31
C ALA A 51 6.51 -0.87 15.70
N LEU A 52 6.74 -0.96 14.39
CA LEU A 52 6.86 -2.23 13.68
C LEU A 52 8.11 -3.01 14.08
N THR A 53 9.19 -2.35 14.50
CA THR A 53 10.37 -3.04 15.04
C THR A 53 10.03 -3.88 16.29
N GLN A 54 9.05 -3.45 17.09
CA GLN A 54 8.60 -4.22 18.27
C GLN A 54 7.71 -5.42 17.91
N LEU A 55 7.23 -5.51 16.67
CA LEU A 55 6.30 -6.55 16.18
C LEU A 55 6.94 -7.42 15.09
N TRP A 56 8.27 -7.32 14.92
CA TRP A 56 8.96 -7.90 13.78
C TRP A 56 8.80 -9.42 13.65
N ASP A 57 8.75 -10.12 14.77
CA ASP A 57 8.64 -11.57 14.81
C ASP A 57 7.18 -12.08 14.90
N ASP A 58 6.21 -11.16 14.99
CA ASP A 58 4.80 -11.50 15.20
C ASP A 58 4.03 -11.66 13.88
N PHE A 59 4.55 -11.09 12.76
CA PHE A 59 3.84 -11.02 11.49
C PHE A 59 4.75 -11.31 10.30
N ASP A 60 4.26 -12.13 9.35
CA ASP A 60 4.95 -12.38 8.07
C ASP A 60 4.89 -11.16 7.14
N TYR A 61 3.77 -10.44 7.15
CA TYR A 61 3.51 -9.25 6.32
C TYR A 61 2.80 -8.16 7.09
N VAL A 62 3.18 -6.92 6.82
CA VAL A 62 2.48 -5.72 7.30
C VAL A 62 2.07 -4.86 6.12
N LEU A 63 0.79 -4.58 5.98
CA LEU A 63 0.23 -3.69 4.96
C LEU A 63 -0.10 -2.34 5.62
N LEU A 64 0.52 -1.27 5.10
CA LEU A 64 0.26 0.10 5.53
C LEU A 64 -0.68 0.77 4.53
N ASP A 65 -1.99 0.81 4.85
CA ASP A 65 -2.97 1.55 4.05
C ASP A 65 -2.85 3.04 4.33
N ASN A 66 -2.66 3.83 3.29
CA ASN A 66 -2.33 5.24 3.42
C ASN A 66 -2.99 6.10 2.34
N THR A 67 -3.30 7.35 2.69
CA THR A 67 -3.80 8.32 1.72
C THR A 67 -2.65 8.81 0.82
N PRO A 68 -2.92 9.21 -0.44
CA PRO A 68 -1.91 9.72 -1.35
C PRO A 68 -1.47 11.16 -1.03
N SER A 69 -1.93 11.72 0.09
CA SER A 69 -1.56 13.09 0.49
C SER A 69 -0.19 13.13 1.13
N LEU A 70 0.58 14.17 0.77
CA LEU A 70 1.88 14.46 1.33
C LEU A 70 1.75 15.01 2.75
N GLY A 71 1.91 14.12 3.72
CA GLY A 71 1.90 14.48 5.14
C GLY A 71 2.86 13.61 5.94
N VAL A 72 2.92 13.86 7.24
CA VAL A 72 3.79 13.10 8.15
C VAL A 72 3.42 11.63 8.18
N LEU A 73 2.14 11.28 7.99
CA LEU A 73 1.69 9.89 7.95
C LEU A 73 2.26 9.16 6.73
N MET A 74 2.23 9.76 5.54
CA MET A 74 2.86 9.19 4.35
C MET A 74 4.37 9.01 4.54
N VAL A 75 5.07 9.98 5.11
CA VAL A 75 6.51 9.88 5.40
C VAL A 75 6.78 8.71 6.35
N ASN A 76 5.96 8.52 7.40
CA ASN A 76 6.04 7.38 8.30
C ASN A 76 5.87 6.04 7.58
N ALA A 77 4.84 5.94 6.72
CA ALA A 77 4.59 4.72 5.96
C ALA A 77 5.75 4.40 5.00
N LEU A 78 6.25 5.39 4.25
CA LEU A 78 7.38 5.22 3.34
C LEU A 78 8.68 4.85 4.07
N ALA A 79 8.91 5.41 5.27
CA ALA A 79 10.09 5.09 6.07
C ALA A 79 10.05 3.69 6.68
N ALA A 80 8.85 3.13 6.89
CA ALA A 80 8.64 1.79 7.44
C ALA A 80 8.53 0.72 6.36
N ALA A 81 8.16 1.09 5.12
CA ALA A 81 7.90 0.15 4.04
C ALA A 81 9.18 -0.40 3.40
N GLN A 82 9.13 -1.63 2.95
CA GLN A 82 10.16 -2.27 2.11
C GLN A 82 9.83 -2.15 0.63
N HIS A 83 8.54 -2.07 0.29
CA HIS A 83 8.02 -1.95 -1.07
C HIS A 83 6.73 -1.13 -1.07
N LEU A 84 6.54 -0.28 -2.09
CA LEU A 84 5.35 0.52 -2.25
C LEU A 84 4.48 -0.03 -3.37
N ILE A 85 3.22 -0.31 -3.08
CA ILE A 85 2.21 -0.67 -4.08
C ILE A 85 1.38 0.58 -4.38
N ILE A 86 1.27 0.94 -5.66
CA ILE A 86 0.52 2.11 -6.11
C ILE A 86 -0.66 1.65 -6.97
N PRO A 87 -1.84 1.42 -6.37
CA PRO A 87 -3.03 1.10 -7.14
C PRO A 87 -3.48 2.34 -7.95
N VAL A 88 -3.74 2.15 -9.23
CA VAL A 88 -4.22 3.21 -10.12
C VAL A 88 -5.40 2.71 -10.95
N GLN A 89 -6.50 3.43 -10.93
CA GLN A 89 -7.64 3.11 -11.78
C GLN A 89 -7.28 3.32 -13.26
N THR A 90 -7.79 2.45 -14.14
CA THR A 90 -7.55 2.55 -15.57
C THR A 90 -8.45 3.62 -16.21
N GLU A 91 -8.28 4.87 -15.75
CA GLU A 91 -8.97 6.06 -16.27
C GLU A 91 -8.05 7.29 -16.31
N PHE A 92 -8.43 8.28 -17.11
CA PHE A 92 -7.59 9.44 -17.43
C PHE A 92 -7.19 10.26 -16.19
N LEU A 93 -8.15 10.60 -15.32
CA LEU A 93 -7.87 11.43 -14.14
C LEU A 93 -6.99 10.73 -13.12
N ALA A 94 -7.14 9.40 -12.97
CA ALA A 94 -6.29 8.61 -12.09
C ALA A 94 -4.83 8.57 -12.57
N ILE A 95 -4.60 8.49 -13.90
CA ILE A 95 -3.25 8.57 -14.49
C ILE A 95 -2.63 9.95 -14.21
N LYS A 96 -3.40 11.03 -14.34
CA LYS A 96 -2.92 12.37 -13.99
C LYS A 96 -2.60 12.53 -12.51
N GLY A 97 -3.36 11.87 -11.65
CA GLY A 97 -3.06 11.76 -10.22
C GLY A 97 -1.76 11.00 -9.96
N LEU A 98 -1.56 9.89 -10.65
CA LEU A 98 -0.34 9.07 -10.57
C LEU A 98 0.91 9.90 -10.96
N GLU A 99 0.88 10.62 -12.07
CA GLU A 99 2.00 11.47 -12.53
C GLU A 99 2.43 12.46 -11.44
N ARG A 100 1.46 13.14 -10.81
CA ARG A 100 1.71 14.08 -9.70
C ARG A 100 2.28 13.39 -8.46
N MET A 101 1.71 12.23 -8.10
CA MET A 101 2.17 11.46 -6.96
C MET A 101 3.60 10.95 -7.15
N LEU A 102 3.95 10.42 -8.33
CA LEU A 102 5.30 9.96 -8.64
C LEU A 102 6.33 11.10 -8.61
N HIS A 103 5.97 12.29 -9.10
CA HIS A 103 6.83 13.47 -8.97
C HIS A 103 7.16 13.77 -7.51
N THR A 104 6.16 13.78 -6.68
CA THR A 104 6.27 13.98 -5.24
C THR A 104 7.08 12.89 -4.54
N LEU A 105 6.79 11.63 -4.84
CA LEU A 105 7.52 10.47 -4.31
C LEU A 105 9.02 10.58 -4.64
N THR A 106 9.35 10.97 -5.87
CA THR A 106 10.74 11.19 -6.30
C THR A 106 11.45 12.24 -5.44
N MET A 107 10.77 13.34 -5.09
CA MET A 107 11.35 14.37 -4.22
C MET A 107 11.61 13.83 -2.80
N ILE A 108 10.69 13.08 -2.24
CA ILE A 108 10.86 12.46 -0.91
C ILE A 108 12.02 11.45 -0.94
N MET A 109 12.03 10.57 -1.92
CA MET A 109 13.06 9.51 -2.02
C MET A 109 14.47 10.07 -2.22
N ARG A 110 14.63 11.21 -2.90
CA ARG A 110 15.93 11.87 -3.03
C ARG A 110 16.48 12.37 -1.70
N SER A 111 15.62 12.70 -0.75
CA SER A 111 16.03 13.13 0.59
C SER A 111 16.34 11.97 1.54
N GLN A 112 15.94 10.76 1.19
CA GLN A 112 16.16 9.54 1.97
C GLN A 112 17.34 8.73 1.39
N LYS A 113 18.19 8.18 2.26
CA LYS A 113 19.33 7.34 1.85
C LYS A 113 18.91 5.99 1.24
N ASN A 114 17.69 5.54 1.51
CA ASN A 114 17.18 4.26 1.01
C ASN A 114 16.26 4.49 -0.18
N GLN A 115 16.57 3.84 -1.30
CA GLN A 115 15.66 3.79 -2.45
C GLN A 115 14.57 2.75 -2.18
N LEU A 116 13.35 3.23 -1.93
CA LEU A 116 12.17 2.38 -1.83
C LEU A 116 11.74 1.93 -3.23
N SER A 117 11.66 0.62 -3.46
CA SER A 117 11.10 0.09 -4.70
C SER A 117 9.58 0.21 -4.72
N TYR A 118 9.00 0.36 -5.92
CA TYR A 118 7.54 0.44 -6.05
C TYR A 118 7.01 -0.31 -7.27
N THR A 119 5.75 -0.72 -7.18
CA THR A 119 5.00 -1.32 -8.29
C THR A 119 3.68 -0.59 -8.50
N ILE A 120 3.44 -0.13 -9.72
CA ILE A 120 2.16 0.45 -10.14
C ILE A 120 1.23 -0.70 -10.51
N VAL A 121 0.05 -0.76 -9.90
CA VAL A 121 -0.94 -1.82 -10.12
C VAL A 121 -2.18 -1.22 -10.77
N PRO A 122 -2.44 -1.50 -12.07
CA PRO A 122 -3.68 -1.09 -12.71
C PRO A 122 -4.88 -1.78 -12.07
N THR A 123 -5.87 -1.01 -11.65
CA THR A 123 -7.09 -1.51 -10.99
C THR A 123 -8.35 -1.07 -11.72
N LEU A 124 -9.47 -1.67 -11.36
CA LEU A 124 -10.80 -1.41 -11.93
C LEU A 124 -10.79 -1.44 -13.48
N PHE A 125 -10.03 -2.37 -14.04
CA PHE A 125 -9.92 -2.52 -15.48
C PHE A 125 -11.20 -3.11 -16.06
N ASP A 126 -11.85 -2.38 -16.96
CA ASP A 126 -12.99 -2.88 -17.73
C ASP A 126 -12.63 -2.97 -19.23
N ARG A 127 -12.41 -4.21 -19.69
CA ARG A 127 -12.07 -4.49 -21.11
C ARG A 127 -13.14 -4.08 -22.12
N ARG A 128 -14.37 -3.85 -21.64
CA ARG A 128 -15.51 -3.45 -22.50
C ARG A 128 -15.47 -1.98 -22.86
N THR A 129 -14.74 -1.17 -22.11
CA THR A 129 -14.65 0.27 -22.32
C THR A 129 -13.36 0.65 -23.01
N GLN A 130 -13.47 1.43 -24.09
CA GLN A 130 -12.29 1.93 -24.81
C GLN A 130 -11.42 2.85 -23.92
N ALA A 131 -12.04 3.62 -23.03
CA ALA A 131 -11.33 4.50 -22.11
C ALA A 131 -10.37 3.71 -21.21
N SER A 132 -10.84 2.60 -20.61
CA SER A 132 -10.04 1.75 -19.74
C SER A 132 -8.89 1.08 -20.52
N VAL A 133 -9.17 0.57 -21.73
CA VAL A 133 -8.16 -0.05 -22.59
C VAL A 133 -7.09 0.98 -23.01
N LYS A 134 -7.48 2.19 -23.42
CA LYS A 134 -6.55 3.27 -23.77
C LYS A 134 -5.67 3.67 -22.59
N SER A 135 -6.27 3.81 -21.40
CA SER A 135 -5.58 4.14 -20.15
C SER A 135 -4.55 3.08 -19.77
N LEU A 136 -4.91 1.79 -19.84
CA LEU A 136 -3.97 0.69 -19.58
C LEU A 136 -2.80 0.70 -20.58
N ASN A 137 -3.08 0.92 -21.86
CA ASN A 137 -2.04 1.00 -22.88
C ASN A 137 -1.11 2.22 -22.69
N GLN A 138 -1.65 3.35 -22.22
CA GLN A 138 -0.84 4.51 -21.83
C GLN A 138 0.09 4.16 -20.67
N LEU A 139 -0.42 3.57 -19.60
CA LEU A 139 0.40 3.12 -18.46
C LEU A 139 1.53 2.18 -18.89
N ARG A 140 1.24 1.22 -19.75
CA ARG A 140 2.25 0.30 -20.32
C ARG A 140 3.35 0.99 -21.08
N LYS A 141 3.03 2.08 -21.81
CA LYS A 141 4.02 2.85 -22.57
C LYS A 141 4.89 3.74 -21.68
N THR A 142 4.30 4.32 -20.63
CA THR A 142 4.96 5.35 -19.82
C THR A 142 5.67 4.80 -18.58
N HIS A 143 5.27 3.61 -18.09
CA HIS A 143 5.75 3.04 -16.84
C HIS A 143 6.13 1.56 -16.97
N SER A 144 6.64 1.12 -18.13
CA SER A 144 6.96 -0.30 -18.42
C SER A 144 7.72 -1.02 -17.31
N ASP A 145 8.68 -0.35 -16.69
CA ASP A 145 9.65 -0.94 -15.75
C ASP A 145 9.09 -1.11 -14.33
N THR A 146 8.05 -0.35 -14.00
CA THR A 146 7.43 -0.33 -12.66
C THR A 146 5.97 -0.74 -12.67
N LEU A 147 5.40 -0.95 -13.86
CA LEU A 147 4.01 -1.37 -14.00
C LEU A 147 3.87 -2.87 -13.87
N TRP A 148 3.00 -3.33 -13.00
CA TRP A 148 2.58 -4.72 -12.97
C TRP A 148 1.94 -5.10 -14.32
N ARG A 149 2.43 -6.19 -14.93
CA ARG A 149 2.06 -6.60 -16.30
C ARG A 149 0.58 -6.91 -16.52
N PHE A 150 -0.13 -7.24 -15.42
CA PHE A 150 -1.56 -7.52 -15.45
C PHE A 150 -2.38 -6.32 -14.98
N ALA A 151 -3.68 -6.51 -14.82
CA ALA A 151 -4.58 -5.53 -14.23
C ALA A 151 -5.64 -6.23 -13.39
N ILE A 152 -6.04 -5.61 -12.28
CA ILE A 152 -7.17 -6.07 -11.47
C ILE A 152 -8.45 -5.64 -12.17
N PRO A 153 -9.32 -6.57 -12.58
CA PRO A 153 -10.57 -6.23 -13.26
C PRO A 153 -11.58 -5.60 -12.31
N VAL A 154 -12.57 -4.92 -12.88
CA VAL A 154 -13.79 -4.57 -12.15
C VAL A 154 -14.47 -5.84 -11.68
N ASP A 155 -14.78 -5.90 -10.37
CA ASP A 155 -15.49 -7.01 -9.76
C ASP A 155 -16.45 -6.49 -8.68
N THR A 156 -17.75 -6.64 -8.93
CA THR A 156 -18.81 -6.15 -8.02
C THR A 156 -18.87 -6.94 -6.71
N LYS A 157 -18.34 -8.17 -6.69
CA LYS A 157 -18.29 -9.03 -5.50
C LYS A 157 -17.50 -8.42 -4.34
N PHE A 158 -16.57 -7.50 -4.63
CA PHE A 158 -15.86 -6.74 -3.59
C PHE A 158 -16.81 -5.82 -2.81
N ARG A 159 -17.83 -5.26 -3.47
CA ARG A 159 -18.86 -4.45 -2.78
C ARG A 159 -19.76 -5.34 -1.92
N ASP A 160 -20.16 -6.49 -2.47
CA ASP A 160 -20.99 -7.47 -1.75
C ASP A 160 -20.28 -7.96 -0.47
N ALA A 161 -18.99 -8.28 -0.58
CA ALA A 161 -18.16 -8.70 0.56
C ALA A 161 -18.00 -7.59 1.60
N SER A 162 -17.75 -6.35 1.17
CA SER A 162 -17.66 -5.19 2.06
C SER A 162 -18.98 -4.95 2.81
N GLN A 163 -20.12 -5.07 2.14
CA GLN A 163 -21.44 -4.94 2.77
C GLN A 163 -21.72 -6.06 3.76
N ALA A 164 -21.24 -7.27 3.49
CA ALA A 164 -21.37 -8.43 4.38
C ALA A 164 -20.35 -8.44 5.53
N GLY A 165 -19.41 -7.47 5.59
CA GLY A 165 -18.36 -7.42 6.60
C GLY A 165 -17.38 -8.59 6.55
N THR A 166 -17.13 -9.12 5.35
CA THR A 166 -16.22 -10.26 5.13
C THR A 166 -15.20 -9.96 4.02
N THR A 167 -14.21 -10.82 3.86
CA THR A 167 -13.24 -10.67 2.77
C THR A 167 -13.81 -11.22 1.45
N PRO A 168 -13.47 -10.62 0.28
CA PRO A 168 -13.89 -11.15 -1.01
C PRO A 168 -13.48 -12.62 -1.23
N SER A 169 -12.29 -13.00 -0.76
CA SER A 169 -11.76 -14.37 -0.87
C SER A 169 -12.54 -15.38 -0.04
N SER A 170 -13.02 -14.97 1.16
CA SER A 170 -13.87 -15.82 2.00
C SER A 170 -15.29 -15.98 1.42
N MET A 171 -15.79 -14.95 0.71
CA MET A 171 -17.11 -15.00 0.08
C MET A 171 -17.11 -15.83 -1.20
N ASP A 172 -16.16 -15.60 -2.10
CA ASP A 172 -16.01 -16.33 -3.36
C ASP A 172 -14.58 -16.20 -3.91
N ALA A 173 -13.76 -17.21 -3.64
CA ALA A 173 -12.37 -17.28 -4.12
C ALA A 173 -12.26 -17.38 -5.66
N GLY A 174 -13.35 -17.78 -6.37
CA GLY A 174 -13.35 -17.99 -7.81
C GLY A 174 -13.54 -16.73 -8.65
N THR A 175 -13.81 -15.57 -8.04
CA THR A 175 -14.05 -14.32 -8.78
C THR A 175 -12.83 -13.82 -9.52
N HIS A 176 -13.03 -13.04 -10.57
CA HIS A 176 -11.93 -12.50 -11.37
C HIS A 176 -11.05 -11.54 -10.58
N GLY A 177 -11.64 -10.73 -9.70
CA GLY A 177 -10.92 -9.80 -8.83
C GLY A 177 -10.05 -10.55 -7.82
N VAL A 178 -10.61 -11.55 -7.13
CA VAL A 178 -9.85 -12.37 -6.15
C VAL A 178 -8.67 -13.07 -6.80
N ARG A 179 -8.90 -13.72 -7.95
CA ARG A 179 -7.79 -14.34 -8.72
C ARG A 179 -6.74 -13.32 -9.17
N GLY A 180 -7.17 -12.11 -9.53
CA GLY A 180 -6.26 -11.00 -9.87
C GLY A 180 -5.36 -10.63 -8.69
N TYR A 181 -5.93 -10.45 -7.50
CA TYR A 181 -5.16 -10.15 -6.29
C TYR A 181 -4.28 -11.31 -5.83
N ALA A 182 -4.76 -12.57 -5.92
CA ALA A 182 -3.93 -13.74 -5.61
C ALA A 182 -2.67 -13.80 -6.49
N ARG A 183 -2.82 -13.50 -7.78
CA ARG A 183 -1.70 -13.42 -8.71
C ARG A 183 -0.75 -12.25 -8.37
N LEU A 184 -1.31 -11.08 -8.05
CA LEU A 184 -0.52 -9.93 -7.61
C LEU A 184 0.31 -10.29 -6.37
N LEU A 185 -0.29 -10.94 -5.39
CA LEU A 185 0.40 -11.39 -4.18
C LEU A 185 1.58 -12.30 -4.52
N SER A 186 1.38 -13.31 -5.37
CA SER A 186 2.45 -14.21 -5.80
C SER A 186 3.61 -13.46 -6.47
N ASP A 187 3.30 -12.55 -7.40
CA ASP A 187 4.32 -11.75 -8.10
C ASP A 187 5.06 -10.79 -7.11
N LEU A 188 4.35 -10.21 -6.13
CA LEU A 188 4.95 -9.35 -5.11
C LEU A 188 5.87 -10.12 -4.15
N GLN A 189 5.52 -11.34 -3.78
CA GLN A 189 6.38 -12.20 -2.94
C GLN A 189 7.72 -12.49 -3.63
N GLU A 190 7.73 -12.71 -4.94
CA GLU A 190 8.97 -12.86 -5.71
C GLU A 190 9.81 -11.58 -5.72
N ILE A 191 9.16 -10.41 -5.92
CA ILE A 191 9.83 -9.11 -5.92
C ILE A 191 10.44 -8.83 -4.55
N THR A 192 9.69 -9.00 -3.47
CA THR A 192 10.17 -8.69 -2.11
C THR A 192 11.28 -9.62 -1.68
N ARG A 193 11.24 -10.91 -2.03
CA ARG A 193 12.33 -11.85 -1.80
C ARG A 193 13.62 -11.40 -2.49
N SER A 194 13.56 -11.03 -3.77
CA SER A 194 14.71 -10.57 -4.53
C SER A 194 15.30 -9.25 -4.01
N VAL A 195 14.47 -8.38 -3.41
CA VAL A 195 14.93 -7.15 -2.75
C VAL A 195 15.63 -7.45 -1.43
N ALA A 196 15.12 -8.40 -0.64
CA ALA A 196 15.72 -8.81 0.61
C ALA A 196 17.11 -9.44 0.39
N GLU A 197 17.24 -10.33 -0.60
CA GLU A 197 18.51 -10.97 -0.96
C GLU A 197 19.58 -9.94 -1.37
N ARG A 198 19.22 -8.90 -2.11
CA ARG A 198 20.13 -7.82 -2.53
C ARG A 198 20.60 -6.90 -1.39
N ARG A 199 19.93 -6.90 -0.24
CA ARG A 199 20.32 -6.07 0.93
C ARG A 199 21.27 -6.83 1.86
N HIS A 200 21.38 -8.15 1.74
CA HIS A 200 22.21 -9.01 2.60
C HIS A 200 23.46 -9.56 1.89
N GLY A 201 23.61 -9.31 0.59
CA GLY A 201 24.82 -9.62 -0.20
C GLY A 201 25.60 -8.35 -0.55
#